data_9f6e461b88e1e8fe4f02c18fc6a288a7
#
_entry.id   9f6e461b88e1e8fe4f02c18fc6a288a7
#
_cell.length_a   1.000
_cell.length_b   1.000
_cell.length_c   1.000
_cell.angle_alpha   90.00
_cell.angle_beta   90.00
_cell.angle_gamma   90.00
#
_symmetry.space_group_name_H-M   'P 1'
#
loop_
_entity.id
_entity.type
_entity.pdbx_description
1 polymer ?
#
loop_
_entity_poly.entity_id
_entity_poly.type
_entity_poly.pdbx_seq_one_letter_code
_entity_poly.pdbx_strand_id
1 'polypeptide(L)'
;LAPSSNAYKSSRTTMLLSTPDGRQALQQARLQATTGHAEEAVASYNKLFNGAPPEGDIAVEYWSTVAKIPARRGEAINQLKRINADAPGNTGLQNNLALLLFSSDRRDEGFAVLEQMAKSNAGREGASKIWYGQIKDMPVSDASVSALKKYLSIFSDGDSVAAAQSQLAEQQKQLADPAFRARAQGLAAVDSGMAGKAIPELQQAVRANPKDSEALGALGQAYSQKGDRANAVANLEKALALDPHSSNNDKWN
;
A
#
# COMPACT_ATOMS: atom_id res chain seq x y z
N LEU A 1 -41.21 -24.19 -5.87
CA LEU A 1 -39.84 -23.75 -6.03
C LEU A 1 -39.63 -22.61 -5.06
N ALA A 2 -38.86 -22.81 -3.97
CA ALA A 2 -38.49 -21.75 -3.05
C ALA A 2 -37.58 -20.78 -3.81
N PRO A 3 -37.76 -19.45 -3.69
CA PRO A 3 -36.85 -18.48 -4.26
C PRO A 3 -35.43 -18.70 -3.69
N SER A 4 -34.41 -18.50 -4.54
CA SER A 4 -33.01 -18.64 -4.10
C SER A 4 -32.80 -17.78 -2.86
N SER A 5 -31.99 -18.23 -1.90
CA SER A 5 -31.77 -17.53 -0.63
C SER A 5 -31.33 -16.07 -0.83
N ASN A 6 -30.64 -15.77 -1.93
CA ASN A 6 -30.18 -14.41 -2.28
C ASN A 6 -31.33 -13.50 -2.76
N ALA A 7 -32.28 -14.01 -3.55
CA ALA A 7 -33.44 -13.23 -3.98
C ALA A 7 -34.34 -12.85 -2.80
N TYR A 8 -34.51 -13.77 -1.83
CA TYR A 8 -35.30 -13.51 -0.63
C TYR A 8 -34.67 -12.45 0.28
N LYS A 9 -33.34 -12.50 0.47
CA LYS A 9 -32.60 -11.53 1.31
C LYS A 9 -32.54 -10.14 0.68
N SER A 10 -32.32 -10.06 -0.64
CA SER A 10 -32.34 -8.79 -1.40
C SER A 10 -33.72 -8.14 -1.33
N SER A 11 -34.79 -8.92 -1.47
CA SER A 11 -36.18 -8.47 -1.32
C SER A 11 -36.46 -7.91 0.08
N ARG A 12 -35.95 -8.57 1.12
CA ARG A 12 -36.13 -8.12 2.52
C ARG A 12 -35.38 -6.81 2.79
N THR A 13 -34.14 -6.65 2.32
CA THR A 13 -33.39 -5.40 2.43
C THR A 13 -34.14 -4.25 1.75
N THR A 14 -34.63 -4.45 0.54
CA THR A 14 -35.43 -3.45 -0.19
C THR A 14 -36.69 -3.08 0.58
N MET A 15 -37.39 -4.03 1.16
CA MET A 15 -38.63 -3.80 1.94
C MET A 15 -38.35 -2.99 3.21
N LEU A 16 -37.27 -3.27 3.96
CA LEU A 16 -36.88 -2.49 5.15
C LEU A 16 -36.54 -1.06 4.79
N LEU A 17 -35.82 -0.82 3.70
CA LEU A 17 -35.42 0.51 3.24
C LEU A 17 -36.55 1.30 2.58
N SER A 18 -37.69 0.68 2.25
CA SER A 18 -38.87 1.38 1.75
C SER A 18 -39.63 2.11 2.86
N THR A 19 -39.43 1.75 4.13
CA THR A 19 -40.10 2.39 5.28
C THR A 19 -39.37 3.68 5.70
N PRO A 20 -40.09 4.70 6.24
CA PRO A 20 -39.46 5.92 6.77
C PRO A 20 -38.46 5.61 7.87
N ASP A 21 -38.80 4.72 8.82
CA ASP A 21 -37.95 4.33 9.95
C ASP A 21 -36.69 3.62 9.50
N GLY A 22 -36.81 2.72 8.50
CA GLY A 22 -35.66 2.02 7.92
C GLY A 22 -34.68 2.97 7.22
N ARG A 23 -35.20 3.96 6.51
CA ARG A 23 -34.35 4.99 5.88
C ARG A 23 -33.64 5.86 6.92
N GLN A 24 -34.37 6.27 7.99
CA GLN A 24 -33.77 7.06 9.05
C GLN A 24 -32.68 6.28 9.79
N ALA A 25 -32.92 5.00 10.11
CA ALA A 25 -31.94 4.13 10.73
C ALA A 25 -30.68 3.93 9.87
N LEU A 26 -30.84 3.77 8.54
CA LEU A 26 -29.72 3.71 7.61
C LEU A 26 -28.93 5.00 7.57
N GLN A 27 -29.60 6.16 7.52
CA GLN A 27 -28.93 7.47 7.54
C GLN A 27 -28.12 7.66 8.84
N GLN A 28 -28.66 7.24 9.98
CA GLN A 28 -27.94 7.28 11.25
C GLN A 28 -26.68 6.41 11.23
N ALA A 29 -26.78 5.16 10.74
CA ALA A 29 -25.63 4.27 10.62
C ALA A 29 -24.54 4.87 9.71
N ARG A 30 -24.93 5.48 8.57
CA ARG A 30 -24.02 6.17 7.65
C ARG A 30 -23.32 7.37 8.31
N LEU A 31 -24.07 8.18 9.07
CA LEU A 31 -23.52 9.32 9.80
C LEU A 31 -22.46 8.85 10.80
N GLN A 32 -22.77 7.84 11.61
CA GLN A 32 -21.81 7.24 12.55
C GLN A 32 -20.57 6.71 11.83
N ALA A 33 -20.73 6.01 10.67
CA ALA A 33 -19.62 5.50 9.88
C ALA A 33 -18.71 6.61 9.32
N THR A 34 -19.26 7.76 8.95
CA THR A 34 -18.51 8.90 8.40
C THR A 34 -17.84 9.74 9.47
N THR A 35 -18.41 9.79 10.68
CA THR A 35 -17.87 10.54 11.83
C THR A 35 -16.85 9.77 12.66
N GLY A 36 -16.44 8.57 12.23
CA GLY A 36 -15.41 7.78 12.88
C GLY A 36 -15.92 6.79 13.94
N HIS A 37 -17.24 6.71 14.16
CA HIS A 37 -17.88 5.83 15.13
C HIS A 37 -18.23 4.47 14.50
N ALA A 38 -17.19 3.74 14.03
CA ALA A 38 -17.37 2.54 13.22
C ALA A 38 -18.10 1.41 13.98
N GLU A 39 -17.81 1.20 15.26
CA GLU A 39 -18.46 0.16 16.08
C GLU A 39 -19.94 0.45 16.28
N GLU A 40 -20.30 1.71 16.58
CA GLU A 40 -21.68 2.15 16.73
C GLU A 40 -22.43 2.05 15.39
N ALA A 41 -21.80 2.42 14.30
CA ALA A 41 -22.37 2.27 12.97
C ALA A 41 -22.68 0.80 12.65
N VAL A 42 -21.74 -0.11 12.90
CA VAL A 42 -21.94 -1.56 12.71
C VAL A 42 -23.08 -2.07 13.61
N ALA A 43 -23.19 -1.62 14.86
CA ALA A 43 -24.30 -1.95 15.74
C ALA A 43 -25.65 -1.47 15.17
N SER A 44 -25.69 -0.25 14.61
CA SER A 44 -26.87 0.32 13.96
C SER A 44 -27.27 -0.46 12.71
N TYR A 45 -26.32 -0.84 11.86
CA TYR A 45 -26.58 -1.75 10.73
C TYR A 45 -27.12 -3.10 11.19
N ASN A 46 -26.50 -3.72 12.20
CA ASN A 46 -26.94 -5.02 12.73
C ASN A 46 -28.35 -4.94 13.29
N LYS A 47 -28.71 -3.86 13.98
CA LYS A 47 -30.08 -3.65 14.46
C LYS A 47 -31.07 -3.51 13.32
N LEU A 48 -30.73 -2.73 12.28
CA LEU A 48 -31.58 -2.53 11.10
C LEU A 48 -31.83 -3.85 10.35
N PHE A 49 -30.80 -4.67 10.19
CA PHE A 49 -30.87 -5.93 9.45
C PHE A 49 -31.04 -7.19 10.32
N ASN A 50 -31.43 -7.02 11.59
CA ASN A 50 -31.67 -8.11 12.55
C ASN A 50 -30.49 -9.08 12.72
N GLY A 51 -29.29 -8.53 12.83
CA GLY A 51 -28.04 -9.28 13.08
C GLY A 51 -27.46 -9.98 11.86
N ALA A 52 -28.14 -9.96 10.71
CA ALA A 52 -27.56 -10.48 9.45
C ALA A 52 -26.84 -9.36 8.68
N PRO A 53 -25.69 -9.61 8.07
CA PRO A 53 -25.07 -8.64 7.17
C PRO A 53 -26.03 -8.29 6.02
N PRO A 54 -26.11 -7.01 5.61
CA PRO A 54 -26.90 -6.60 4.47
C PRO A 54 -26.35 -7.17 3.16
N GLU A 55 -27.18 -7.19 2.12
CA GLU A 55 -26.79 -7.61 0.77
C GLU A 55 -26.89 -6.44 -0.23
N GLY A 56 -26.44 -6.66 -1.46
CA GLY A 56 -26.45 -5.65 -2.51
C GLY A 56 -25.51 -4.49 -2.21
N ASP A 57 -25.90 -3.28 -2.60
CA ASP A 57 -25.06 -2.08 -2.45
C ASP A 57 -24.75 -1.73 -0.99
N ILE A 58 -25.67 -2.03 -0.08
CA ILE A 58 -25.49 -1.79 1.36
C ILE A 58 -24.42 -2.72 1.95
N ALA A 59 -24.22 -3.91 1.37
CA ALA A 59 -23.16 -4.81 1.82
C ALA A 59 -21.76 -4.18 1.69
N VAL A 60 -21.51 -3.44 0.61
CA VAL A 60 -20.23 -2.73 0.42
C VAL A 60 -20.03 -1.67 1.49
N GLU A 61 -21.06 -0.87 1.79
CA GLU A 61 -21.01 0.15 2.85
C GLU A 61 -20.76 -0.48 4.23
N TYR A 62 -21.51 -1.54 4.54
CA TYR A 62 -21.39 -2.27 5.79
C TYR A 62 -19.98 -2.82 5.99
N TRP A 63 -19.48 -3.59 5.04
CA TRP A 63 -18.15 -4.19 5.15
C TRP A 63 -17.03 -3.17 5.10
N SER A 64 -17.18 -2.06 4.37
CA SER A 64 -16.25 -0.93 4.41
C SER A 64 -16.24 -0.27 5.79
N THR A 65 -17.37 -0.26 6.49
CA THR A 65 -17.46 0.24 7.87
C THR A 65 -16.82 -0.74 8.85
N VAL A 66 -17.09 -2.04 8.73
CA VAL A 66 -16.46 -3.10 9.53
C VAL A 66 -14.94 -3.07 9.38
N ALA A 67 -14.41 -2.78 8.17
CA ALA A 67 -12.98 -2.68 7.91
C ALA A 67 -12.25 -1.58 8.69
N LYS A 68 -12.98 -0.58 9.19
CA LYS A 68 -12.44 0.48 10.06
C LYS A 68 -12.17 -0.02 11.48
N ILE A 69 -12.74 -1.16 11.89
CA ILE A 69 -12.53 -1.81 13.18
C ILE A 69 -11.31 -2.73 13.05
N PRO A 70 -10.17 -2.43 13.71
CA PRO A 70 -8.92 -3.17 13.49
C PRO A 70 -9.06 -4.68 13.67
N ALA A 71 -9.75 -5.13 14.71
CA ALA A 71 -9.94 -6.55 15.02
C ALA A 71 -10.79 -7.30 13.95
N ARG A 72 -11.59 -6.58 13.16
CA ARG A 72 -12.51 -7.16 12.15
C ARG A 72 -12.08 -6.86 10.71
N ARG A 73 -10.99 -6.14 10.53
CA ARG A 73 -10.52 -5.73 9.18
C ARG A 73 -10.29 -6.92 8.25
N GLY A 74 -9.69 -8.00 8.75
CA GLY A 74 -9.44 -9.20 7.95
C GLY A 74 -10.73 -9.88 7.48
N GLU A 75 -11.75 -9.94 8.33
CA GLU A 75 -13.09 -10.43 7.99
C GLU A 75 -13.70 -9.58 6.87
N ALA A 76 -13.67 -8.26 7.05
CA ALA A 76 -14.23 -7.30 6.09
C ALA A 76 -13.54 -7.40 4.70
N ILE A 77 -12.21 -7.49 4.65
CA ILE A 77 -11.47 -7.68 3.40
C ILE A 77 -11.95 -8.95 2.68
N ASN A 78 -12.10 -10.07 3.39
CA ASN A 78 -12.54 -11.31 2.78
C ASN A 78 -13.96 -11.20 2.19
N GLN A 79 -14.86 -10.51 2.88
CA GLN A 79 -16.22 -10.30 2.37
C GLN A 79 -16.24 -9.34 1.18
N LEU A 80 -15.49 -8.24 1.21
CA LEU A 80 -15.37 -7.31 0.09
C LEU A 80 -14.75 -7.98 -1.15
N LYS A 81 -13.78 -8.88 -0.96
CA LYS A 81 -13.23 -9.71 -2.05
C LYS A 81 -14.28 -10.62 -2.68
N ARG A 82 -15.15 -11.24 -1.88
CA ARG A 82 -16.25 -12.07 -2.39
C ARG A 82 -17.25 -11.24 -3.19
N ILE A 83 -17.66 -10.09 -2.65
CA ILE A 83 -18.57 -9.17 -3.35
C ILE A 83 -17.94 -8.69 -4.68
N ASN A 84 -16.63 -8.38 -4.68
CA ASN A 84 -15.92 -8.00 -5.90
C ASN A 84 -15.86 -9.14 -6.94
N ALA A 85 -15.74 -10.39 -6.49
CA ALA A 85 -15.74 -11.55 -7.39
C ALA A 85 -17.11 -11.75 -8.04
N ASP A 86 -18.19 -11.48 -7.29
CA ASP A 86 -19.57 -11.62 -7.77
C ASP A 86 -19.99 -10.43 -8.68
N ALA A 87 -19.40 -9.25 -8.47
CA ALA A 87 -19.71 -8.03 -9.22
C ALA A 87 -18.41 -7.27 -9.64
N PRO A 88 -17.63 -7.80 -10.58
CA PRO A 88 -16.29 -7.29 -10.91
C PRO A 88 -16.27 -5.93 -11.63
N GLY A 89 -17.43 -5.35 -11.95
CA GLY A 89 -17.56 -4.03 -12.59
C GLY A 89 -17.73 -2.85 -11.62
N ASN A 90 -17.82 -3.10 -10.33
CA ASN A 90 -17.98 -2.03 -9.34
C ASN A 90 -16.62 -1.36 -9.03
N THR A 91 -16.31 -0.29 -9.77
CA THR A 91 -15.04 0.45 -9.64
C THR A 91 -14.88 1.12 -8.28
N GLY A 92 -15.96 1.56 -7.64
CA GLY A 92 -15.94 2.14 -6.30
C GLY A 92 -15.52 1.11 -5.23
N LEU A 93 -16.09 -0.11 -5.31
CA LEU A 93 -15.70 -1.22 -4.46
C LEU A 93 -14.22 -1.60 -4.69
N GLN A 94 -13.80 -1.71 -5.95
CA GLN A 94 -12.42 -2.08 -6.30
C GLN A 94 -11.41 -1.07 -5.80
N ASN A 95 -11.67 0.23 -5.96
CA ASN A 95 -10.84 1.30 -5.41
C ASN A 95 -10.68 1.16 -3.89
N ASN A 96 -11.80 1.01 -3.18
CA ASN A 96 -11.82 0.89 -1.73
C ASN A 96 -11.08 -0.38 -1.26
N LEU A 97 -11.32 -1.51 -1.92
CA LEU A 97 -10.66 -2.77 -1.62
C LEU A 97 -9.15 -2.70 -1.85
N ALA A 98 -8.70 -2.12 -2.96
CA ALA A 98 -7.28 -1.95 -3.24
C ALA A 98 -6.58 -1.10 -2.16
N LEU A 99 -7.16 0.06 -1.80
CA LEU A 99 -6.60 0.93 -0.75
C LEU A 99 -6.59 0.24 0.62
N LEU A 100 -7.63 -0.53 0.94
CA LEU A 100 -7.71 -1.29 2.17
C LEU A 100 -6.64 -2.40 2.23
N LEU A 101 -6.39 -3.08 1.12
CA LEU A 101 -5.33 -4.09 1.01
C LEU A 101 -3.95 -3.47 1.18
N PHE A 102 -3.64 -2.32 0.56
CA PHE A 102 -2.38 -1.62 0.76
C PHE A 102 -2.19 -1.17 2.21
N SER A 103 -3.22 -0.61 2.84
CA SER A 103 -3.16 -0.19 4.25
C SER A 103 -3.08 -1.36 5.24
N SER A 104 -3.27 -2.59 4.79
CA SER A 104 -3.20 -3.82 5.57
C SER A 104 -1.95 -4.66 5.23
N ASP A 105 -0.96 -4.06 4.56
CA ASP A 105 0.29 -4.69 4.10
C ASP A 105 0.08 -5.91 3.15
N ARG A 106 -1.08 -5.98 2.50
CA ARG A 106 -1.43 -7.01 1.51
C ARG A 106 -1.20 -6.49 0.09
N ARG A 107 0.01 -6.01 -0.17
CA ARG A 107 0.36 -5.25 -1.39
C ARG A 107 0.08 -6.03 -2.68
N ASP A 108 0.47 -7.30 -2.74
CA ASP A 108 0.30 -8.12 -3.97
C ASP A 108 -1.17 -8.26 -4.34
N GLU A 109 -2.04 -8.44 -3.33
CA GLU A 109 -3.47 -8.52 -3.54
C GLU A 109 -4.07 -7.17 -3.96
N GLY A 110 -3.57 -6.07 -3.40
CA GLY A 110 -3.93 -4.72 -3.82
C GLY A 110 -3.62 -4.48 -5.30
N PHE A 111 -2.41 -4.83 -5.74
CA PHE A 111 -2.02 -4.74 -7.16
C PHE A 111 -2.86 -5.66 -8.06
N ALA A 112 -3.21 -6.87 -7.62
CA ALA A 112 -4.07 -7.77 -8.38
C ALA A 112 -5.47 -7.18 -8.61
N VAL A 113 -6.04 -6.49 -7.61
CA VAL A 113 -7.32 -5.76 -7.78
C VAL A 113 -7.16 -4.62 -8.81
N LEU A 114 -6.06 -3.87 -8.77
CA LEU A 114 -5.81 -2.80 -9.73
C LEU A 114 -5.58 -3.33 -11.16
N GLU A 115 -4.92 -4.49 -11.32
CA GLU A 115 -4.78 -5.17 -12.61
C GLU A 115 -6.15 -5.55 -13.19
N GLN A 116 -7.06 -6.03 -12.35
CA GLN A 116 -8.43 -6.34 -12.77
C GLN A 116 -9.17 -5.07 -13.20
N MET A 117 -9.09 -3.99 -12.42
CA MET A 117 -9.70 -2.69 -12.75
C MET A 117 -9.19 -2.12 -14.07
N ALA A 118 -7.88 -2.26 -14.33
CA ALA A 118 -7.23 -1.74 -15.55
C ALA A 118 -7.76 -2.37 -16.84
N LYS A 119 -8.44 -3.52 -16.75
CA LYS A 119 -9.06 -4.19 -17.90
C LYS A 119 -10.35 -3.50 -18.38
N SER A 120 -10.96 -2.66 -17.55
CA SER A 120 -12.16 -1.91 -17.90
C SER A 120 -11.83 -0.44 -18.15
N ASN A 121 -12.47 0.19 -19.14
CA ASN A 121 -12.31 1.61 -19.40
C ASN A 121 -12.69 2.47 -18.18
N ALA A 122 -13.75 2.09 -17.48
CA ALA A 122 -14.25 2.82 -16.31
C ALA A 122 -13.29 2.77 -15.10
N GLY A 123 -12.56 1.66 -14.94
CA GLY A 123 -11.63 1.47 -13.81
C GLY A 123 -10.20 1.89 -14.09
N ARG A 124 -9.82 2.01 -15.36
CA ARG A 124 -8.43 2.14 -15.79
C ARG A 124 -7.73 3.36 -15.22
N GLU A 125 -8.39 4.53 -15.26
CA GLU A 125 -7.81 5.78 -14.73
C GLU A 125 -7.61 5.71 -13.21
N GLY A 126 -8.63 5.21 -12.48
CA GLY A 126 -8.54 5.03 -11.03
C GLY A 126 -7.43 4.06 -10.64
N ALA A 127 -7.35 2.92 -11.34
CA ALA A 127 -6.29 1.94 -11.14
C ALA A 127 -4.90 2.53 -11.39
N SER A 128 -4.73 3.30 -12.47
CA SER A 128 -3.47 3.98 -12.82
C SER A 128 -3.01 4.93 -11.71
N LYS A 129 -3.90 5.80 -11.23
CA LYS A 129 -3.59 6.77 -10.15
C LYS A 129 -3.19 6.08 -8.85
N ILE A 130 -3.96 5.07 -8.43
CA ILE A 130 -3.67 4.34 -7.18
C ILE A 130 -2.34 3.59 -7.32
N TRP A 131 -2.12 2.89 -8.44
CA TRP A 131 -0.89 2.12 -8.66
C TRP A 131 0.34 3.02 -8.61
N TYR A 132 0.34 4.10 -9.41
CA TYR A 132 1.45 5.04 -9.42
C TYR A 132 1.69 5.64 -8.03
N GLY A 133 0.63 5.98 -7.30
CA GLY A 133 0.72 6.44 -5.92
C GLY A 133 1.43 5.46 -4.97
N GLN A 134 1.38 4.15 -5.25
CA GLN A 134 2.07 3.12 -4.44
C GLN A 134 3.56 2.96 -4.77
N ILE A 135 4.02 3.43 -5.92
CA ILE A 135 5.39 3.20 -6.40
C ILE A 135 6.21 4.47 -6.58
N LYS A 136 5.57 5.64 -6.71
CA LYS A 136 6.24 6.91 -7.02
C LYS A 136 7.30 7.33 -6.01
N ASP A 137 7.09 7.03 -4.73
CA ASP A 137 7.96 7.42 -3.63
C ASP A 137 8.98 6.32 -3.26
N MET A 138 9.10 5.28 -4.08
CA MET A 138 10.13 4.25 -3.88
C MET A 138 11.53 4.85 -4.04
N PRO A 139 12.49 4.49 -3.18
CA PRO A 139 13.88 4.87 -3.36
C PRO A 139 14.42 4.44 -4.72
N VAL A 140 15.28 5.27 -5.32
CA VAL A 140 15.88 4.97 -6.63
C VAL A 140 16.71 3.69 -6.55
N SER A 141 16.28 2.68 -7.29
CA SER A 141 16.86 1.33 -7.27
C SER A 141 16.44 0.53 -8.49
N ASP A 142 17.07 -0.63 -8.72
CA ASP A 142 16.61 -1.56 -9.78
C ASP A 142 15.17 -2.05 -9.51
N ALA A 143 14.75 -2.11 -8.23
CA ALA A 143 13.39 -2.48 -7.86
C ALA A 143 12.36 -1.39 -8.26
N SER A 144 12.66 -0.11 -8.01
CA SER A 144 11.77 0.99 -8.41
C SER A 144 11.69 1.13 -9.93
N VAL A 145 12.80 0.95 -10.65
CA VAL A 145 12.82 0.90 -12.13
C VAL A 145 11.94 -0.25 -12.63
N SER A 146 12.03 -1.43 -12.02
CA SER A 146 11.20 -2.59 -12.38
C SER A 146 9.72 -2.33 -12.10
N ALA A 147 9.38 -1.69 -10.98
CA ALA A 147 8.01 -1.31 -10.64
C ALA A 147 7.43 -0.31 -11.64
N LEU A 148 8.20 0.72 -12.02
CA LEU A 148 7.80 1.70 -13.05
C LEU A 148 7.61 1.04 -14.42
N LYS A 149 8.50 0.14 -14.82
CA LYS A 149 8.36 -0.62 -16.08
C LYS A 149 7.11 -1.49 -16.07
N LYS A 150 6.83 -2.19 -14.96
CA LYS A 150 5.61 -2.99 -14.82
C LYS A 150 4.37 -2.09 -14.93
N TYR A 151 4.34 -0.97 -14.26
CA TYR A 151 3.27 0.02 -14.36
C TYR A 151 3.03 0.46 -15.82
N LEU A 152 4.09 0.88 -16.52
CA LEU A 152 4.02 1.35 -17.91
C LEU A 152 3.69 0.24 -18.93
N SER A 153 3.85 -1.03 -18.57
CA SER A 153 3.40 -2.15 -19.42
C SER A 153 1.88 -2.35 -19.38
N ILE A 154 1.21 -1.83 -18.33
CA ILE A 154 -0.23 -1.95 -18.13
C ILE A 154 -0.97 -0.67 -18.57
N PHE A 155 -0.39 0.49 -18.26
CA PHE A 155 -0.99 1.81 -18.50
C PHE A 155 -0.20 2.56 -19.59
N SER A 156 -0.90 3.05 -20.61
CA SER A 156 -0.30 3.66 -21.80
C SER A 156 -0.54 5.16 -21.92
N ASP A 157 -1.46 5.73 -21.12
CA ASP A 157 -1.94 7.11 -21.24
C ASP A 157 -2.36 7.70 -19.88
N GLY A 158 -2.46 9.01 -19.83
CA GLY A 158 -2.85 9.80 -18.67
C GLY A 158 -1.67 10.42 -17.90
N ASP A 159 -2.00 11.35 -17.01
CA ASP A 159 -1.00 12.16 -16.28
C ASP A 159 -0.03 11.33 -15.45
N SER A 160 -0.52 10.27 -14.78
CA SER A 160 0.32 9.36 -14.01
C SER A 160 1.31 8.61 -14.89
N VAL A 161 0.96 8.31 -16.15
CA VAL A 161 1.84 7.63 -17.11
C VAL A 161 2.96 8.57 -17.55
N ALA A 162 2.65 9.82 -17.88
CA ALA A 162 3.65 10.80 -18.24
C ALA A 162 4.66 11.04 -17.10
N ALA A 163 4.16 11.13 -15.87
CA ALA A 163 5.00 11.25 -14.68
C ALA A 163 5.89 10.02 -14.48
N ALA A 164 5.34 8.82 -14.63
CA ALA A 164 6.10 7.56 -14.49
C ALA A 164 7.18 7.41 -15.57
N GLN A 165 6.91 7.83 -16.81
CA GLN A 165 7.89 7.83 -17.90
C GLN A 165 9.08 8.77 -17.59
N SER A 166 8.77 9.99 -17.12
CA SER A 166 9.80 10.96 -16.73
C SER A 166 10.63 10.45 -15.55
N GLN A 167 9.98 9.88 -14.55
CA GLN A 167 10.63 9.30 -13.37
C GLN A 167 11.52 8.10 -13.76
N LEU A 168 11.04 7.22 -14.63
CA LEU A 168 11.81 6.08 -15.13
C LEU A 168 13.09 6.53 -15.85
N ALA A 169 12.99 7.52 -16.75
CA ALA A 169 14.13 8.04 -17.47
C ALA A 169 15.19 8.64 -16.53
N GLU A 170 14.74 9.42 -15.55
CA GLU A 170 15.64 10.03 -14.56
C GLU A 170 16.32 8.97 -13.67
N GLN A 171 15.58 7.99 -13.17
CA GLN A 171 16.13 6.92 -12.35
C GLN A 171 17.13 6.06 -13.14
N GLN A 172 16.84 5.75 -14.40
CA GLN A 172 17.76 5.01 -15.26
C GLN A 172 19.06 5.78 -15.50
N LYS A 173 18.99 7.11 -15.67
CA LYS A 173 20.16 7.97 -15.80
C LYS A 173 21.00 7.98 -14.51
N GLN A 174 20.37 8.08 -13.36
CA GLN A 174 21.06 8.04 -12.05
C GLN A 174 21.73 6.68 -11.81
N LEU A 175 21.02 5.59 -12.11
CA LEU A 175 21.56 4.22 -11.96
C LEU A 175 22.60 3.84 -13.02
N ALA A 176 22.79 4.65 -14.05
CA ALA A 176 23.90 4.47 -14.99
C ALA A 176 25.25 4.89 -14.36
N ASP A 177 25.25 5.73 -13.34
CA ASP A 177 26.43 6.01 -12.53
C ASP A 177 26.72 4.82 -11.59
N PRO A 178 27.91 4.16 -11.76
CA PRO A 178 28.26 2.99 -10.92
C PRO A 178 28.35 3.31 -9.43
N ALA A 179 28.75 4.52 -9.05
CA ALA A 179 28.88 4.92 -7.65
C ALA A 179 27.49 5.14 -7.02
N PHE A 180 26.58 5.79 -7.74
CA PHE A 180 25.21 5.96 -7.31
C PHE A 180 24.50 4.60 -7.17
N ARG A 181 24.69 3.72 -8.15
CA ARG A 181 24.11 2.36 -8.12
C ARG A 181 24.61 1.56 -6.92
N ALA A 182 25.92 1.53 -6.68
CA ALA A 182 26.53 0.85 -5.54
C ALA A 182 25.97 1.40 -4.22
N ARG A 183 25.84 2.71 -4.09
CA ARG A 183 25.21 3.34 -2.92
C ARG A 183 23.78 2.84 -2.70
N ALA A 184 22.96 2.90 -3.72
CA ALA A 184 21.55 2.49 -3.64
C ALA A 184 21.41 0.99 -3.30
N GLN A 185 22.21 0.13 -3.93
CA GLN A 185 22.22 -1.31 -3.67
C GLN A 185 22.72 -1.64 -2.25
N GLY A 186 23.76 -0.94 -1.81
CA GLY A 186 24.29 -1.11 -0.48
C GLY A 186 23.32 -0.73 0.63
N LEU A 187 22.65 0.41 0.51
CA LEU A 187 21.61 0.84 1.45
C LEU A 187 20.45 -0.17 1.52
N ALA A 188 19.92 -0.58 0.38
CA ALA A 188 18.85 -1.58 0.31
C ALA A 188 19.27 -2.94 0.91
N ALA A 189 20.53 -3.33 0.75
CA ALA A 189 21.05 -4.56 1.32
C ALA A 189 21.18 -4.50 2.86
N VAL A 190 21.55 -3.34 3.41
CA VAL A 190 21.55 -3.13 4.88
C VAL A 190 20.14 -3.23 5.46
N ASP A 191 19.18 -2.56 4.87
CA ASP A 191 17.76 -2.58 5.30
C ASP A 191 17.18 -4.01 5.27
N SER A 192 17.66 -4.82 4.33
CA SER A 192 17.27 -6.22 4.19
C SER A 192 18.10 -7.20 5.07
N GLY A 193 18.99 -6.70 5.91
CA GLY A 193 19.88 -7.53 6.74
C GLY A 193 20.95 -8.32 5.97
N MET A 194 21.20 -7.97 4.70
CA MET A 194 22.15 -8.67 3.82
C MET A 194 23.54 -8.04 3.86
N ALA A 195 24.15 -7.98 5.06
CA ALA A 195 25.43 -7.32 5.29
C ALA A 195 26.56 -7.77 4.36
N GLY A 196 26.59 -9.07 3.99
CA GLY A 196 27.58 -9.60 3.06
C GLY A 196 27.52 -9.00 1.65
N LYS A 197 26.34 -8.56 1.21
CA LYS A 197 26.14 -7.84 -0.05
C LYS A 197 26.32 -6.33 0.13
N ALA A 198 25.89 -5.80 1.27
CA ALA A 198 25.97 -4.37 1.56
C ALA A 198 27.39 -3.84 1.62
N ILE A 199 28.31 -4.53 2.28
CA ILE A 199 29.68 -4.10 2.53
C ILE A 199 30.43 -3.72 1.24
N PRO A 200 30.58 -4.61 0.24
CA PRO A 200 31.31 -4.26 -0.99
C PRO A 200 30.69 -3.10 -1.75
N GLU A 201 29.37 -3.02 -1.83
CA GLU A 201 28.66 -1.93 -2.50
C GLU A 201 28.85 -0.60 -1.78
N LEU A 202 28.69 -0.55 -0.46
CA LEU A 202 28.93 0.65 0.33
C LEU A 202 30.38 1.08 0.37
N GLN A 203 31.33 0.14 0.34
CA GLN A 203 32.74 0.47 0.19
C GLN A 203 33.02 1.16 -1.16
N GLN A 204 32.37 0.71 -2.23
CA GLN A 204 32.50 1.39 -3.53
C GLN A 204 31.92 2.80 -3.48
N ALA A 205 30.73 2.96 -2.90
CA ALA A 205 30.08 4.27 -2.73
C ALA A 205 30.92 5.23 -1.91
N VAL A 206 31.46 4.79 -0.76
CA VAL A 206 32.33 5.60 0.11
C VAL A 206 33.67 5.94 -0.55
N ARG A 207 34.23 5.06 -1.38
CA ARG A 207 35.42 5.40 -2.17
C ARG A 207 35.14 6.51 -3.17
N ALA A 208 33.96 6.50 -3.79
CA ALA A 208 33.57 7.55 -4.75
C ALA A 208 33.22 8.88 -4.04
N ASN A 209 32.55 8.81 -2.89
CA ASN A 209 32.22 9.97 -2.06
C ASN A 209 32.54 9.73 -0.57
N PRO A 210 33.78 10.03 -0.13
CA PRO A 210 34.19 9.84 1.27
C PRO A 210 33.45 10.71 2.30
N LYS A 211 32.66 11.68 1.85
CA LYS A 211 31.85 12.58 2.70
C LYS A 211 30.37 12.20 2.73
N ASP A 212 29.99 11.08 2.18
CA ASP A 212 28.62 10.54 2.28
C ASP A 212 28.38 9.93 3.67
N SER A 213 27.85 10.75 4.58
CA SER A 213 27.58 10.33 5.96
C SER A 213 26.59 9.17 6.03
N GLU A 214 25.59 9.12 5.14
CA GLU A 214 24.60 8.04 5.10
C GLU A 214 25.24 6.72 4.63
N ALA A 215 26.05 6.75 3.58
CA ALA A 215 26.77 5.56 3.12
C ALA A 215 27.76 5.05 4.16
N LEU A 216 28.46 5.93 4.87
CA LEU A 216 29.35 5.57 5.97
C LEU A 216 28.60 4.97 7.15
N GLY A 217 27.48 5.55 7.55
CA GLY A 217 26.64 5.01 8.62
C GLY A 217 26.09 3.62 8.29
N ALA A 218 25.56 3.47 7.07
CA ALA A 218 25.10 2.17 6.57
C ALA A 218 26.22 1.12 6.50
N LEU A 219 27.43 1.52 6.08
CA LEU A 219 28.60 0.63 6.08
C LEU A 219 28.97 0.18 7.50
N GLY A 220 28.93 1.11 8.46
CA GLY A 220 29.14 0.79 9.88
C GLY A 220 28.09 -0.19 10.40
N GLN A 221 26.81 0.02 10.06
CA GLN A 221 25.74 -0.89 10.41
C GLN A 221 25.93 -2.30 9.78
N ALA A 222 26.33 -2.37 8.51
CA ALA A 222 26.62 -3.60 7.83
C ALA A 222 27.78 -4.38 8.51
N TYR A 223 28.83 -3.70 8.93
CA TYR A 223 29.91 -4.32 9.70
C TYR A 223 29.44 -4.80 11.08
N SER A 224 28.57 -4.03 11.75
CA SER A 224 27.96 -4.45 13.02
C SER A 224 27.13 -5.74 12.86
N GLN A 225 26.33 -5.82 11.82
CA GLN A 225 25.54 -7.03 11.48
C GLN A 225 26.46 -8.26 11.21
N LYS A 226 27.68 -8.03 10.74
CA LYS A 226 28.70 -9.07 10.53
C LYS A 226 29.53 -9.38 11.79
N GLY A 227 29.35 -8.66 12.87
CA GLY A 227 30.14 -8.78 14.10
C GLY A 227 31.52 -8.13 14.05
N ASP A 228 31.86 -7.38 12.99
CA ASP A 228 33.12 -6.65 12.85
C ASP A 228 33.03 -5.28 13.55
N ARG A 229 33.21 -5.31 14.87
CA ARG A 229 33.07 -4.12 15.71
C ARG A 229 34.08 -3.01 15.38
N ALA A 230 35.30 -3.37 15.00
CA ALA A 230 36.33 -2.37 14.72
C ALA A 230 35.97 -1.51 13.50
N ASN A 231 35.59 -2.14 12.40
CA ASN A 231 35.14 -1.44 11.20
C ASN A 231 33.77 -0.75 11.39
N ALA A 232 32.88 -1.35 12.20
CA ALA A 232 31.60 -0.71 12.53
C ALA A 232 31.82 0.64 13.21
N VAL A 233 32.55 0.67 14.32
CA VAL A 233 32.84 1.91 15.08
C VAL A 233 33.54 2.94 14.21
N ALA A 234 34.58 2.55 13.47
CA ALA A 234 35.34 3.49 12.64
C ALA A 234 34.48 4.19 11.55
N ASN A 235 33.52 3.49 10.96
CA ASN A 235 32.64 4.07 9.96
C ASN A 235 31.51 4.90 10.59
N LEU A 236 30.93 4.48 11.72
CA LEU A 236 29.91 5.23 12.44
C LEU A 236 30.46 6.54 13.00
N GLU A 237 31.67 6.55 13.57
CA GLU A 237 32.34 7.77 14.02
C GLU A 237 32.55 8.76 12.89
N LYS A 238 32.98 8.31 11.71
CA LYS A 238 33.12 9.16 10.53
C LYS A 238 31.80 9.73 10.08
N ALA A 239 30.73 8.91 10.04
CA ALA A 239 29.39 9.36 9.69
C ALA A 239 28.90 10.45 10.65
N LEU A 240 29.04 10.22 11.96
CA LEU A 240 28.65 11.14 13.01
C LEU A 240 29.45 12.46 12.96
N ALA A 241 30.73 12.38 12.65
CA ALA A 241 31.59 13.57 12.49
C ALA A 241 31.17 14.44 11.29
N LEU A 242 30.65 13.82 10.22
CA LEU A 242 30.18 14.55 9.03
C LEU A 242 28.78 15.12 9.20
N ASP A 243 27.89 14.42 9.90
CA ASP A 243 26.50 14.85 10.15
C ASP A 243 26.07 14.50 11.59
N PRO A 244 26.40 15.32 12.58
CA PRO A 244 26.08 15.09 13.99
C PRO A 244 24.56 15.10 14.30
N HIS A 245 23.78 15.70 13.42
CA HIS A 245 22.33 15.91 13.61
C HIS A 245 21.48 15.07 12.64
N SER A 246 22.08 14.08 11.99
CA SER A 246 21.33 13.20 11.10
C SER A 246 20.20 12.48 11.84
N SER A 247 19.01 12.46 11.23
CA SER A 247 17.89 11.64 11.72
C SER A 247 18.20 10.14 11.69
N ASN A 248 19.27 9.73 11.01
CA ASN A 248 19.73 8.34 10.96
C ASN A 248 20.61 7.97 12.16
N ASN A 249 21.07 8.93 12.96
CA ASN A 249 21.93 8.67 14.13
C ASN A 249 21.25 7.75 15.16
N ASP A 250 19.92 7.84 15.31
CA ASP A 250 19.14 6.95 16.18
C ASP A 250 19.12 5.50 15.71
N LYS A 251 19.34 5.26 14.42
CA LYS A 251 19.44 3.91 13.85
C LYS A 251 20.84 3.31 14.02
N TRP A 252 21.85 4.14 14.30
CA TRP A 252 23.26 3.73 14.39
C TRP A 252 23.74 3.55 15.83
N ASN A 253 22.97 4.01 16.82
CA ASN A 253 23.20 3.80 18.24
C ASN A 253 22.63 2.45 18.73
#